data_713ece9bace4f0b61130a9e05dd808a9
#
_entry.id   713ece9bace4f0b61130a9e05dd808a9
#
_cell.length_a   1.000
_cell.length_b   1.000
_cell.length_c   1.000
_cell.angle_alpha   90.00
_cell.angle_beta   90.00
_cell.angle_gamma   90.00
#
_symmetry.space_group_name_H-M   'P 1'
#
loop_
_entity.id
_entity.type
_entity.pdbx_description
1 polymer ?
#
loop_
_entity_poly.entity_id
_entity_poly.type
_entity_poly.pdbx_seq_one_letter_code
_entity_poly.pdbx_strand_id
1 'polypeptide(L)'
;MLSKRSKYAIKALLALAGHPRHEPVRIVDLAREAQVPPKFLELILLGLKNQGVLQSRKGKGGGYLLARDPGTIYLGQIVRMFDGPLAPVPCASQTAYVACADCPDEALCGVHLAMKAVRDVTAKVLDGTSIADLRRQMAAVPDLVATD
;
A
#
# COMPACT_ATOMS: atom_id res chain seq x y z
N MET A 1 12.42 0.78 3.94
CA MET A 1 12.16 0.22 2.58
C MET A 1 10.82 -0.47 2.58
N LEU A 2 10.13 -0.48 1.44
CA LEU A 2 8.80 -1.11 1.30
C LEU A 2 8.92 -2.64 1.42
N SER A 3 8.14 -3.24 2.33
CA SER A 3 8.13 -4.69 2.49
C SER A 3 7.47 -5.40 1.29
N LYS A 4 7.75 -6.69 1.15
CA LYS A 4 7.04 -7.52 0.17
C LYS A 4 5.52 -7.54 0.41
N ARG A 5 5.08 -7.47 1.68
CA ARG A 5 3.64 -7.42 2.03
C ARG A 5 2.98 -6.17 1.47
N SER A 6 3.53 -4.99 1.74
CA SER A 6 3.02 -3.72 1.20
C SER A 6 3.05 -3.71 -0.33
N LYS A 7 4.15 -4.15 -0.94
CA LYS A 7 4.27 -4.26 -2.39
C LYS A 7 3.18 -5.16 -2.99
N TYR A 8 2.96 -6.33 -2.42
CA TYR A 8 1.95 -7.27 -2.91
C TYR A 8 0.53 -6.78 -2.65
N ALA A 9 0.28 -6.11 -1.52
CA ALA A 9 -1.01 -5.49 -1.25
C ALA A 9 -1.37 -4.42 -2.30
N ILE A 10 -0.43 -3.54 -2.63
CA ILE A 10 -0.64 -2.52 -3.67
C ILE A 10 -0.89 -3.19 -5.04
N LYS A 11 -0.11 -4.20 -5.42
CA LYS A 11 -0.32 -4.95 -6.67
C LYS A 11 -1.71 -5.60 -6.74
N ALA A 12 -2.16 -6.22 -5.66
CA ALA A 12 -3.49 -6.81 -5.58
C ALA A 12 -4.62 -5.77 -5.70
N LEU A 13 -4.47 -4.62 -5.03
CA LEU A 13 -5.43 -3.52 -5.11
C LEU A 13 -5.49 -2.91 -6.51
N LEU A 14 -4.36 -2.77 -7.19
CA LEU A 14 -4.30 -2.30 -8.57
C LEU A 14 -5.00 -3.26 -9.53
N ALA A 15 -4.82 -4.58 -9.36
CA ALA A 15 -5.51 -5.59 -10.14
C ALA A 15 -7.02 -5.54 -9.88
N LEU A 16 -7.45 -5.54 -8.61
CA LEU A 16 -8.88 -5.43 -8.26
C LEU A 16 -9.54 -4.16 -8.77
N ALA A 17 -8.84 -3.04 -8.76
CA ALA A 17 -9.33 -1.78 -9.29
C ALA A 17 -9.51 -1.78 -10.83
N GLY A 18 -9.01 -2.80 -11.52
CA GLY A 18 -9.23 -3.06 -12.95
C GLY A 18 -10.53 -3.77 -13.26
N HIS A 19 -11.16 -4.39 -12.26
CA HIS A 19 -12.42 -5.12 -12.39
C HIS A 19 -13.63 -4.25 -12.04
N PRO A 20 -14.82 -4.60 -12.54
CA PRO A 20 -16.05 -3.95 -12.11
C PRO A 20 -16.25 -4.06 -10.60
N ARG A 21 -16.65 -2.98 -9.95
CA ARG A 21 -16.70 -2.88 -8.47
C ARG A 21 -17.57 -3.94 -7.78
N HIS A 22 -18.53 -4.51 -8.49
CA HIS A 22 -19.48 -5.47 -7.92
C HIS A 22 -19.16 -6.92 -8.28
N GLU A 23 -18.11 -7.16 -9.03
CA GLU A 23 -17.69 -8.49 -9.46
C GLU A 23 -16.56 -9.00 -8.59
N PRO A 24 -16.76 -10.06 -7.78
CA PRO A 24 -15.70 -10.66 -7.00
C PRO A 24 -14.69 -11.34 -7.90
N VAL A 25 -13.40 -11.22 -7.56
CA VAL A 25 -12.29 -11.90 -8.24
C VAL A 25 -11.77 -13.01 -7.35
N ARG A 26 -11.65 -14.21 -7.89
CA ARG A 26 -11.12 -15.36 -7.15
C ARG A 26 -9.64 -15.15 -6.83
N ILE A 27 -9.19 -15.66 -5.68
CA ILE A 27 -7.78 -15.53 -5.26
C ILE A 27 -6.82 -16.03 -6.34
N VAL A 28 -7.13 -17.16 -6.99
CA VAL A 28 -6.27 -17.76 -8.01
C VAL A 28 -6.08 -16.82 -9.21
N ASP A 29 -7.17 -16.20 -9.66
CA ASP A 29 -7.13 -15.26 -10.77
C ASP A 29 -6.40 -13.98 -10.37
N LEU A 30 -6.70 -13.46 -9.19
CA LEU A 30 -6.04 -12.26 -8.66
C LEU A 30 -4.53 -12.48 -8.45
N ALA A 31 -4.11 -13.65 -7.96
CA ALA A 31 -2.70 -14.00 -7.79
C ALA A 31 -1.94 -14.00 -9.11
N ARG A 32 -2.58 -14.51 -10.17
CA ARG A 32 -2.02 -14.52 -11.52
C ARG A 32 -1.91 -13.10 -12.10
N GLU A 33 -2.99 -12.32 -12.02
CA GLU A 33 -3.02 -10.95 -12.55
C GLU A 33 -2.05 -10.02 -11.81
N ALA A 34 -2.05 -10.08 -10.49
CA ALA A 34 -1.14 -9.28 -9.66
C ALA A 34 0.29 -9.82 -9.65
N GLN A 35 0.55 -11.01 -10.20
CA GLN A 35 1.84 -11.69 -10.13
C GLN A 35 2.36 -11.80 -8.70
N VAL A 36 1.50 -12.30 -7.81
CA VAL A 36 1.79 -12.51 -6.38
C VAL A 36 1.58 -13.97 -6.04
N PRO A 37 2.49 -14.61 -5.28
CA PRO A 37 2.30 -16.00 -4.87
C PRO A 37 1.00 -16.17 -4.06
N PRO A 38 0.15 -17.17 -4.37
CA PRO A 38 -1.17 -17.33 -3.76
C PRO A 38 -1.15 -17.41 -2.22
N LYS A 39 -0.19 -18.13 -1.65
CA LYS A 39 -0.06 -18.27 -0.18
C LYS A 39 0.18 -16.94 0.54
N PHE A 40 0.97 -16.04 -0.07
CA PHE A 40 1.18 -14.70 0.48
C PHE A 40 -0.07 -13.83 0.30
N LEU A 41 -0.77 -14.01 -0.81
CA LEU A 41 -1.94 -13.21 -1.13
C LEU A 41 -3.09 -13.44 -0.15
N GLU A 42 -3.34 -14.66 0.31
CA GLU A 42 -4.40 -14.98 1.26
C GLU A 42 -4.33 -14.12 2.54
N LEU A 43 -3.16 -14.07 3.16
CA LEU A 43 -2.94 -13.28 4.39
C LEU A 43 -3.07 -11.78 4.14
N ILE A 44 -2.59 -11.30 2.99
CA ILE A 44 -2.67 -9.90 2.60
C ILE A 44 -4.12 -9.49 2.39
N LEU A 45 -4.89 -10.29 1.65
CA LEU A 45 -6.30 -10.01 1.38
C LEU A 45 -7.14 -10.04 2.68
N LEU A 46 -6.84 -10.97 3.59
CA LEU A 46 -7.48 -11.01 4.90
C LEU A 46 -7.18 -9.74 5.71
N GLY A 47 -5.92 -9.28 5.72
CA GLY A 47 -5.53 -8.03 6.38
C GLY A 47 -6.27 -6.82 5.80
N LEU A 48 -6.34 -6.70 4.50
CA LEU A 48 -7.05 -5.63 3.80
C LEU A 48 -8.57 -5.68 4.07
N LYS A 49 -9.15 -6.87 4.12
CA LYS A 49 -10.57 -7.07 4.48
C LYS A 49 -10.84 -6.63 5.91
N ASN A 50 -10.01 -7.04 6.87
CA ASN A 50 -10.18 -6.69 8.28
C ASN A 50 -10.09 -5.17 8.52
N GLN A 51 -9.40 -4.44 7.65
CA GLN A 51 -9.29 -2.98 7.67
C GLN A 51 -10.37 -2.28 6.81
N GLY A 52 -11.33 -3.00 6.29
CA GLY A 52 -12.43 -2.43 5.51
C GLY A 52 -12.03 -1.92 4.12
N VAL A 53 -10.87 -2.34 3.61
CA VAL A 53 -10.42 -2.00 2.24
C VAL A 53 -11.04 -2.94 1.22
N LEU A 54 -11.20 -4.21 1.59
CA LEU A 54 -11.81 -5.26 0.76
C LEU A 54 -13.06 -5.84 1.41
N GLN A 55 -13.89 -6.43 0.56
CA GLN A 55 -14.98 -7.34 0.92
C GLN A 55 -14.73 -8.70 0.30
N SER A 56 -15.30 -9.74 0.88
CA SER A 56 -15.30 -11.07 0.30
C SER A 56 -16.73 -11.60 0.14
N ARG A 57 -16.98 -12.35 -0.93
CA ARG A 57 -18.19 -13.12 -1.14
C ARG A 57 -17.85 -14.60 -1.14
N LYS A 58 -18.64 -15.38 -0.39
CA LYS A 58 -18.48 -16.84 -0.30
C LYS A 58 -19.24 -17.53 -1.43
N GLY A 59 -18.88 -18.79 -1.69
CA GLY A 59 -19.59 -19.70 -2.58
C GLY A 59 -19.17 -19.61 -4.04
N LYS A 60 -19.98 -20.24 -4.90
CA LYS A 60 -19.75 -20.27 -6.34
C LYS A 60 -19.86 -18.85 -6.91
N GLY A 61 -18.84 -18.43 -7.67
CA GLY A 61 -18.73 -17.05 -8.17
C GLY A 61 -18.28 -16.04 -7.10
N GLY A 62 -17.82 -16.51 -5.94
CA GLY A 62 -17.27 -15.67 -4.88
C GLY A 62 -15.82 -15.23 -5.13
N GLY A 63 -15.28 -14.49 -4.20
CA GLY A 63 -13.93 -13.95 -4.24
C GLY A 63 -13.82 -12.64 -3.48
N TYR A 64 -12.85 -11.82 -3.86
CA TYR A 64 -12.60 -10.51 -3.25
C TYR A 64 -12.97 -9.37 -4.19
N LEU A 65 -13.40 -8.27 -3.62
CA LEU A 65 -13.71 -7.03 -4.32
C LEU A 65 -13.35 -5.82 -3.44
N LEU A 66 -13.19 -4.65 -4.05
CA LEU A 66 -12.96 -3.42 -3.31
C LEU A 66 -14.21 -3.04 -2.51
N ALA A 67 -14.04 -2.77 -1.21
CA ALA A 67 -15.10 -2.29 -0.34
C ALA A 67 -15.37 -0.79 -0.54
N ARG A 68 -14.37 -0.06 -1.03
CA ARG A 68 -14.39 1.39 -1.20
C ARG A 68 -13.95 1.78 -2.60
N ASP A 69 -14.23 3.02 -2.98
CA ASP A 69 -13.73 3.59 -4.23
C ASP A 69 -12.19 3.61 -4.24
N PRO A 70 -11.52 3.12 -5.31
CA PRO A 70 -10.06 3.13 -5.40
C PRO A 70 -9.44 4.52 -5.31
N GLY A 71 -10.19 5.58 -5.60
CA GLY A 71 -9.78 6.98 -5.39
C GLY A 71 -9.70 7.39 -3.92
N THR A 72 -10.26 6.58 -3.01
CA THR A 72 -10.21 6.80 -1.55
C THR A 72 -9.25 5.85 -0.82
N ILE A 73 -8.55 4.99 -1.54
CA ILE A 73 -7.57 4.07 -0.99
C ILE A 73 -6.18 4.63 -1.28
N TYR A 74 -5.56 5.23 -0.27
CA TYR A 74 -4.26 5.89 -0.40
C TYR A 74 -3.11 4.95 -0.04
N LEU A 75 -1.97 5.12 -0.73
CA LEU A 75 -0.79 4.26 -0.53
C LEU A 75 -0.25 4.33 0.89
N GLY A 76 -0.24 5.50 1.51
CA GLY A 76 0.25 5.68 2.87
C GLY A 76 -0.53 4.85 3.89
N GLN A 77 -1.85 4.71 3.71
CA GLN A 77 -2.67 3.84 4.52
C GLN A 77 -2.24 2.37 4.39
N ILE A 78 -2.02 1.90 3.18
CA ILE A 78 -1.61 0.51 2.91
C ILE A 78 -0.22 0.22 3.47
N VAL A 79 0.72 1.12 3.27
CA VAL A 79 2.09 0.96 3.79
C VAL A 79 2.08 0.93 5.33
N ARG A 80 1.37 1.85 5.99
CA ARG A 80 1.28 1.83 7.47
C ARG A 80 0.63 0.57 8.01
N MET A 81 -0.31 0.00 7.29
CA MET A 81 -1.00 -1.24 7.68
C MET A 81 -0.05 -2.45 7.75
N PHE A 82 0.88 -2.56 6.82
CA PHE A 82 1.77 -3.72 6.71
C PHE A 82 3.19 -3.47 7.21
N ASP A 83 3.68 -2.25 7.14
CA ASP A 83 5.06 -1.89 7.47
C ASP A 83 5.18 -1.00 8.71
N GLY A 84 4.05 -0.50 9.21
CA GLY A 84 4.04 0.44 10.32
C GLY A 84 4.35 1.88 9.91
N PRO A 85 4.89 2.70 10.82
CA PRO A 85 5.13 4.12 10.59
C PRO A 85 6.01 4.40 9.39
N LEU A 86 5.74 5.50 8.68
CA LEU A 86 6.55 5.92 7.52
C LEU A 86 7.89 6.56 7.92
N ALA A 87 8.12 6.78 9.20
CA ALA A 87 9.33 7.41 9.69
C ALA A 87 10.54 6.46 9.60
N PRO A 88 11.68 6.91 9.07
CA PRO A 88 12.91 6.10 9.00
C PRO A 88 13.53 5.80 10.36
N VAL A 89 13.27 6.66 11.37
CA VAL A 89 13.69 6.50 12.75
C VAL A 89 12.52 6.75 13.71
N PRO A 90 12.47 6.05 14.86
CA PRO A 90 11.33 6.16 15.78
C PRO A 90 11.06 7.57 16.30
N CYS A 91 12.10 8.35 16.58
CA CYS A 91 11.97 9.72 17.08
C CYS A 91 11.37 10.69 16.04
N ALA A 92 11.42 10.37 14.75
CA ALA A 92 10.77 11.15 13.71
C ALA A 92 9.32 10.69 13.42
N SER A 93 8.81 9.66 14.11
CA SER A 93 7.47 9.13 13.88
C SER A 93 6.37 10.04 14.44
N GLN A 94 5.29 10.23 13.68
CA GLN A 94 4.10 10.94 14.13
C GLN A 94 3.11 10.03 14.87
N THR A 95 3.13 8.73 14.59
CA THR A 95 2.12 7.78 15.07
C THR A 95 2.67 6.79 16.09
N ALA A 96 3.99 6.60 16.14
CA ALA A 96 4.68 5.68 17.04
C ALA A 96 6.02 6.28 17.49
N TYR A 97 5.95 7.50 18.04
CA TYR A 97 7.13 8.20 18.54
C TYR A 97 7.79 7.44 19.69
N VAL A 98 9.10 7.26 19.58
CA VAL A 98 9.96 6.80 20.68
C VAL A 98 11.20 7.68 20.72
N ALA A 99 11.49 8.26 21.88
CA ALA A 99 12.69 9.08 22.07
C ALA A 99 13.95 8.24 21.83
N CYS A 100 14.96 8.87 21.22
CA CYS A 100 16.26 8.25 21.02
C CYS A 100 17.05 8.28 22.34
N ALA A 101 17.56 7.13 22.77
CA ALA A 101 18.36 7.04 24.01
C ALA A 101 19.70 7.79 23.93
N ASP A 102 20.25 7.91 22.72
CA ASP A 102 21.57 8.49 22.46
C ASP A 102 21.50 9.99 22.14
N CYS A 103 20.32 10.60 22.22
CA CYS A 103 20.11 11.97 21.80
C CYS A 103 19.79 12.88 23.00
N PRO A 104 20.69 13.74 23.44
CA PRO A 104 20.45 14.65 24.55
C PRO A 104 19.46 15.79 24.21
N ASP A 105 19.43 16.20 22.94
CA ASP A 105 18.50 17.22 22.45
C ASP A 105 18.10 16.90 21.00
N GLU A 106 16.85 16.53 20.80
CA GLU A 106 16.27 16.19 19.52
C GLU A 106 16.25 17.35 18.52
N ALA A 107 16.06 18.57 19.04
CA ALA A 107 16.01 19.78 18.21
C ALA A 107 17.36 20.11 17.56
N LEU A 108 18.46 19.66 18.17
CA LEU A 108 19.81 19.85 17.68
C LEU A 108 20.37 18.64 16.95
N CYS A 109 19.63 17.55 16.90
CA CYS A 109 20.08 16.31 16.26
C CYS A 109 19.92 16.39 14.72
N GLY A 110 21.05 16.45 14.01
CA GLY A 110 21.04 16.49 12.54
C GLY A 110 20.37 15.28 11.90
N VAL A 111 20.52 14.08 12.51
CA VAL A 111 19.84 12.85 12.02
C VAL A 111 18.31 12.99 12.16
N HIS A 112 17.84 13.45 13.32
CA HIS A 112 16.39 13.70 13.54
C HIS A 112 15.85 14.69 12.50
N LEU A 113 16.51 15.82 12.32
CA LEU A 113 16.08 16.85 11.36
C LEU A 113 16.02 16.31 9.93
N ALA A 114 17.03 15.57 9.49
CA ALA A 114 17.06 14.96 8.16
C ALA A 114 15.96 13.89 7.98
N MET A 115 15.81 13.00 8.96
CA MET A 115 14.82 11.90 8.88
C MET A 115 13.39 12.39 9.01
N LYS A 116 13.17 13.49 9.76
CA LYS A 116 11.87 14.19 9.77
C LYS A 116 11.50 14.72 8.39
N ALA A 117 12.43 15.36 7.70
CA ALA A 117 12.22 15.86 6.33
C ALA A 117 11.90 14.70 5.36
N VAL A 118 12.63 13.59 5.43
CA VAL A 118 12.36 12.37 4.62
C VAL A 118 10.95 11.83 4.91
N ARG A 119 10.58 11.70 6.19
CA ARG A 119 9.23 11.27 6.58
C ARG A 119 8.17 12.19 5.98
N ASP A 120 8.32 13.51 6.08
CA ASP A 120 7.32 14.46 5.62
C ASP A 120 7.10 14.38 4.11
N VAL A 121 8.19 14.28 3.32
CA VAL A 121 8.12 14.10 1.87
C VAL A 121 7.49 12.74 1.52
N THR A 122 7.90 11.67 2.19
CA THR A 122 7.35 10.33 1.98
C THR A 122 5.85 10.30 2.28
N ALA A 123 5.42 10.85 3.42
CA ALA A 123 4.02 10.95 3.79
C ALA A 123 3.23 11.77 2.76
N LYS A 124 3.73 12.92 2.34
CA LYS A 124 3.09 13.76 1.33
C LYS A 124 2.82 13.01 0.02
N VAL A 125 3.78 12.24 -0.46
CA VAL A 125 3.64 11.43 -1.69
C VAL A 125 2.66 10.29 -1.48
N LEU A 126 2.85 9.48 -0.43
CA LEU A 126 2.06 8.27 -0.22
C LEU A 126 0.61 8.58 0.20
N ASP A 127 0.38 9.61 1.00
CA ASP A 127 -0.95 10.02 1.44
C ASP A 127 -1.69 10.84 0.36
N GLY A 128 -0.97 11.38 -0.61
CA GLY A 128 -1.54 12.09 -1.75
C GLY A 128 -1.78 11.22 -2.99
N THR A 129 -1.37 9.95 -2.97
CA THR A 129 -1.50 9.05 -4.13
C THR A 129 -2.46 7.90 -3.82
N SER A 130 -3.58 7.86 -4.53
CA SER A 130 -4.56 6.77 -4.42
C SER A 130 -4.26 5.62 -5.40
N ILE A 131 -4.93 4.48 -5.20
CA ILE A 131 -4.91 3.36 -6.15
C ILE A 131 -5.44 3.79 -7.52
N ALA A 132 -6.47 4.65 -7.58
CA ALA A 132 -6.98 5.19 -8.83
C ALA A 132 -5.94 6.07 -9.54
N ASP A 133 -5.18 6.88 -8.79
CA ASP A 133 -4.11 7.72 -9.36
C ASP A 133 -3.01 6.87 -9.99
N LEU A 134 -2.58 5.82 -9.29
CA LEU A 134 -1.58 4.89 -9.82
C LEU A 134 -2.05 4.20 -11.10
N ARG A 135 -3.31 3.78 -11.15
CA ARG A 135 -3.85 3.18 -12.36
C ARG A 135 -3.83 4.16 -13.54
N ARG A 136 -4.20 5.43 -13.31
CA ARG A 136 -4.09 6.46 -14.35
C ARG A 136 -2.66 6.68 -14.81
N GLN A 137 -1.71 6.73 -13.87
CA GLN A 137 -0.29 6.86 -14.20
C GLN A 137 0.22 5.68 -15.01
N MET A 138 -0.14 4.45 -14.64
CA MET A 138 0.23 3.23 -15.39
C MET A 138 -0.33 3.24 -16.81
N ALA A 139 -1.57 3.67 -17.00
CA ALA A 139 -2.20 3.77 -18.32
C ALA A 139 -1.61 4.90 -19.19
N ALA A 140 -1.01 5.91 -18.58
CA ALA A 140 -0.36 7.02 -19.28
C ALA A 140 1.11 6.75 -19.64
N VAL A 141 1.72 5.66 -19.12
CA VAL A 141 3.06 5.22 -19.57
C VAL A 141 2.90 4.65 -20.98
N PRO A 142 3.46 5.29 -22.02
CA PRO A 142 3.43 4.71 -23.36
C PRO A 142 4.11 3.34 -23.32
N ASP A 143 3.69 2.42 -24.17
CA ASP A 143 4.35 1.14 -24.36
C ASP A 143 5.82 1.37 -24.77
N LEU A 144 6.69 1.54 -23.79
CA LEU A 144 8.14 1.64 -23.97
C LEU A 144 8.78 0.28 -24.24
N VAL A 145 7.97 -0.75 -24.50
CA VAL A 145 8.42 -2.12 -24.77
C VAL A 145 7.84 -2.65 -26.09
N ALA A 146 7.78 -1.80 -27.10
CA ALA A 146 7.49 -2.23 -28.46
C ALA A 146 8.58 -1.72 -29.40
N THR A 147 9.84 -1.99 -29.08
CA THR A 147 10.96 -1.94 -30.04
C THR A 147 12.05 -2.87 -29.54
N ASP A 148 11.97 -4.15 -29.98
CA ASP A 148 13.07 -4.90 -30.59
C ASP A 148 12.51 -6.17 -31.19
#